data_c2dc0953edd48a97077315f1a331f258
#
_entry.id   c2dc0953edd48a97077315f1a331f258
#
_cell.length_a   1.000
_cell.length_b   1.000
_cell.length_c   1.000
_cell.angle_alpha   90.00
_cell.angle_beta   90.00
_cell.angle_gamma   90.00
#
_symmetry.space_group_name_H-M   'P 1'
#
loop_
_entity.id
_entity.type
_entity.pdbx_description
1 polymer ?
#
loop_
_entity_poly.entity_id
_entity_poly.type
_entity_poly.pdbx_seq_one_letter_code
_entity_poly.pdbx_strand_id
1 'polypeptide(L)'
;FLPELLQRYHARCPQVELVLHTASSDEMLQLLSTNQVDLVYTLDQPLLQPALVLAADVPEPVCFIAPPQHPLAQESSVPLDILPRQEFLLTERGMSYRDALDQCMAAHGLAIHPYLELGSAALLCQMVERGMGLSFLPEYIVRAALAAGTLARLNVPDCRVEMHRQLFYHRDKWLTPQ
;
A
#
# COMPACT_ATOMS: atom_id res chain seq x y z
N PHE A 1 -1.79 -12.02 -3.64
CA PHE A 1 -3.13 -11.78 -4.22
C PHE A 1 -3.08 -11.59 -5.74
N LEU A 2 -2.38 -10.54 -6.28
CA LEU A 2 -2.38 -10.26 -7.73
C LEU A 2 -1.85 -11.42 -8.59
N PRO A 3 -0.71 -12.07 -8.27
CA PRO A 3 -0.23 -13.23 -9.03
C PRO A 3 -1.24 -14.38 -9.09
N GLU A 4 -1.88 -14.70 -7.99
CA GLU A 4 -2.90 -15.76 -7.91
C GLU A 4 -4.15 -15.41 -8.73
N LEU A 5 -4.58 -14.14 -8.68
CA LEU A 5 -5.69 -13.66 -9.48
C LEU A 5 -5.39 -13.79 -10.98
N LEU A 6 -4.22 -13.33 -11.41
CA LEU A 6 -3.79 -13.40 -12.81
C LEU A 6 -3.65 -14.84 -13.30
N GLN A 7 -3.09 -15.73 -12.47
CA GLN A 7 -2.98 -17.16 -12.78
C GLN A 7 -4.36 -17.80 -12.99
N ARG A 8 -5.31 -17.52 -12.08
CA ARG A 8 -6.68 -18.03 -12.18
C ARG A 8 -7.40 -17.45 -13.40
N TYR A 9 -7.22 -16.18 -13.70
CA TYR A 9 -7.82 -15.55 -14.86
C TYR A 9 -7.27 -16.15 -16.16
N HIS A 10 -5.96 -16.27 -16.29
CA HIS A 10 -5.32 -16.88 -17.47
C HIS A 10 -5.77 -18.33 -17.68
N ALA A 11 -5.91 -19.12 -16.61
CA ALA A 11 -6.41 -20.48 -16.70
C ALA A 11 -7.86 -20.57 -17.22
N ARG A 12 -8.70 -19.56 -16.95
CA ARG A 12 -10.09 -19.50 -17.42
C ARG A 12 -10.24 -18.86 -18.79
N CYS A 13 -9.39 -17.92 -19.12
CA CYS A 13 -9.43 -17.10 -20.34
C CYS A 13 -8.07 -17.12 -21.04
N PRO A 14 -7.60 -18.29 -21.56
CA PRO A 14 -6.25 -18.42 -22.10
C PRO A 14 -6.01 -17.63 -23.40
N GLN A 15 -7.08 -17.16 -24.05
CA GLN A 15 -7.01 -16.37 -25.28
C GLN A 15 -6.87 -14.87 -25.01
N VAL A 16 -6.94 -14.44 -23.74
CA VAL A 16 -6.82 -13.04 -23.38
C VAL A 16 -5.37 -12.70 -23.09
N GLU A 17 -4.83 -11.74 -23.80
CA GLU A 17 -3.53 -11.16 -23.52
C GLU A 17 -3.64 -10.20 -22.32
N LEU A 18 -2.76 -10.35 -21.34
CA LEU A 18 -2.69 -9.50 -20.15
C LEU A 18 -1.46 -8.60 -20.24
N VAL A 19 -1.69 -7.29 -20.34
CA VAL A 19 -0.63 -6.28 -20.29
C VAL A 19 -0.75 -5.49 -18.98
N LEU A 20 0.29 -5.52 -18.17
CA LEU A 20 0.32 -4.85 -16.87
C LEU A 20 1.14 -3.56 -16.96
N HIS A 21 0.52 -2.45 -16.55
CA HIS A 21 1.17 -1.17 -16.35
C HIS A 21 1.24 -0.85 -14.86
N THR A 22 2.32 -0.20 -14.45
CA THR A 22 2.49 0.26 -13.06
C THR A 22 2.80 1.75 -13.10
N ALA A 23 2.00 2.55 -12.40
CA ALA A 23 2.18 3.99 -12.28
C ALA A 23 1.53 4.48 -10.97
N SER A 24 1.57 5.80 -10.71
CA SER A 24 0.83 6.40 -9.60
C SER A 24 -0.69 6.25 -9.78
N SER A 25 -1.46 6.37 -8.69
CA SER A 25 -2.93 6.29 -8.76
C SER A 25 -3.51 7.31 -9.73
N ASP A 26 -3.03 8.54 -9.70
CA ASP A 26 -3.52 9.62 -10.57
C ASP A 26 -3.25 9.31 -12.06
N GLU A 27 -2.05 8.85 -12.38
CA GLU A 27 -1.68 8.48 -13.75
C GLU A 27 -2.52 7.29 -14.24
N MET A 28 -2.74 6.28 -13.41
CA MET A 28 -3.58 5.13 -13.76
C MET A 28 -5.03 5.54 -14.01
N LEU A 29 -5.58 6.44 -13.21
CA LEU A 29 -6.93 6.96 -13.41
C LEU A 29 -7.04 7.79 -14.70
N GLN A 30 -5.99 8.52 -15.05
CA GLN A 30 -5.91 9.23 -16.33
C GLN A 30 -5.86 8.25 -17.51
N LEU A 31 -5.04 7.20 -17.44
CA LEU A 31 -4.99 6.15 -18.47
C LEU A 31 -6.34 5.45 -18.64
N LEU A 32 -7.06 5.21 -17.53
CA LEU A 32 -8.40 4.65 -17.58
C LEU A 32 -9.40 5.60 -18.24
N SER A 33 -9.38 6.88 -17.90
CA SER A 33 -10.28 7.91 -18.47
C SER A 33 -10.07 8.11 -19.95
N THR A 34 -8.83 7.92 -20.45
CA THR A 34 -8.46 8.02 -21.86
C THR A 34 -8.51 6.69 -22.62
N ASN A 35 -9.07 5.64 -21.97
CA ASN A 35 -9.24 4.29 -22.53
C ASN A 35 -7.93 3.63 -23.00
N GLN A 36 -6.81 3.97 -22.35
CA GLN A 36 -5.51 3.35 -22.60
C GLN A 36 -5.32 2.07 -21.78
N VAL A 37 -6.07 1.91 -20.68
CA VAL A 37 -6.17 0.68 -19.90
C VAL A 37 -7.63 0.28 -19.71
N ASP A 38 -7.87 -1.00 -19.48
CA ASP A 38 -9.23 -1.55 -19.34
C ASP A 38 -9.71 -1.55 -17.89
N LEU A 39 -8.80 -1.80 -16.97
CA LEU A 39 -9.03 -1.90 -15.53
C LEU A 39 -7.89 -1.22 -14.80
N VAL A 40 -8.22 -0.62 -13.66
CA VAL A 40 -7.23 -0.05 -12.74
C VAL A 40 -7.42 -0.68 -11.37
N TYR A 41 -6.33 -1.20 -10.82
CA TYR A 41 -6.26 -1.70 -9.46
C TYR A 41 -5.37 -0.78 -8.64
N THR A 42 -5.93 -0.15 -7.61
CA THR A 42 -5.21 0.77 -6.73
C THR A 42 -5.16 0.27 -5.29
N LEU A 43 -4.18 0.73 -4.57
CA LEU A 43 -4.18 0.81 -3.11
C LEU A 43 -4.18 2.30 -2.76
N ASP A 44 -5.30 2.83 -2.31
CA ASP A 44 -5.47 4.25 -2.04
C ASP A 44 -6.53 4.49 -0.95
N GLN A 45 -6.70 5.73 -0.51
CA GLN A 45 -7.88 6.14 0.21
C GLN A 45 -9.13 5.91 -0.66
N PRO A 46 -10.33 5.76 -0.07
CA PRO A 46 -11.54 5.55 -0.85
C PRO A 46 -11.72 6.61 -1.94
N LEU A 47 -11.70 6.18 -3.20
CA LEU A 47 -11.83 7.04 -4.36
C LEU A 47 -13.29 7.02 -4.87
N LEU A 48 -13.85 8.21 -5.08
CA LEU A 48 -15.18 8.38 -5.67
C LEU A 48 -15.07 9.26 -6.91
N GLN A 49 -15.21 8.66 -8.08
CA GLN A 49 -15.21 9.36 -9.37
C GLN A 49 -16.45 9.00 -10.19
N PRO A 50 -17.27 9.98 -10.61
CA PRO A 50 -18.53 9.72 -11.32
C PRO A 50 -18.39 8.95 -12.63
N ALA A 51 -17.24 9.11 -13.32
CA ALA A 51 -16.95 8.41 -14.58
C ALA A 51 -16.53 6.95 -14.39
N LEU A 52 -16.21 6.54 -13.17
CA LEU A 52 -15.71 5.21 -12.87
C LEU A 52 -16.75 4.34 -12.16
N VAL A 53 -16.66 3.06 -12.41
CA VAL A 53 -17.42 2.03 -11.67
C VAL A 53 -16.44 1.32 -10.75
N LEU A 54 -16.74 1.33 -9.46
CA LEU A 54 -16.01 0.58 -8.44
C LEU A 54 -16.50 -0.88 -8.49
N ALA A 55 -15.67 -1.76 -9.08
CA ALA A 55 -16.01 -3.17 -9.25
C ALA A 55 -15.68 -4.01 -8.00
N ALA A 56 -14.67 -3.61 -7.25
CA ALA A 56 -14.31 -4.23 -5.97
C ALA A 56 -13.68 -3.19 -5.04
N ASP A 57 -13.99 -3.34 -3.76
CA ASP A 57 -13.45 -2.50 -2.69
C ASP A 57 -13.17 -3.37 -1.45
N VAL A 58 -11.93 -3.37 -1.00
CA VAL A 58 -11.50 -4.17 0.13
C VAL A 58 -10.60 -3.32 1.02
N PRO A 59 -10.96 -3.11 2.30
CA PRO A 59 -10.07 -2.45 3.24
C PRO A 59 -8.70 -3.15 3.32
N GLU A 60 -7.64 -2.37 3.29
CA GLU A 60 -6.27 -2.86 3.41
C GLU A 60 -5.54 -2.09 4.50
N PRO A 61 -5.30 -2.70 5.66
CA PRO A 61 -4.55 -2.06 6.72
C PRO A 61 -3.12 -1.74 6.28
N VAL A 62 -2.66 -0.54 6.64
CA VAL A 62 -1.24 -0.17 6.56
C VAL A 62 -0.73 -0.02 7.97
N CYS A 63 0.42 -0.56 8.27
CA CYS A 63 0.92 -0.64 9.63
C CYS A 63 2.39 -0.22 9.74
N PHE A 64 2.71 0.38 10.88
CA PHE A 64 4.09 0.54 11.31
C PHE A 64 4.67 -0.82 11.67
N ILE A 65 5.85 -1.11 11.18
CA ILE A 65 6.60 -2.35 11.43
C ILE A 65 7.99 -2.06 11.93
N ALA A 66 8.49 -2.97 12.75
CA ALA A 66 9.84 -2.94 13.30
C ALA A 66 10.41 -4.35 13.37
N PRO A 67 11.74 -4.50 13.54
CA PRO A 67 12.34 -5.76 13.98
C PRO A 67 11.76 -6.17 15.34
N PRO A 68 11.55 -7.48 15.64
CA PRO A 68 10.96 -7.92 16.90
C PRO A 68 11.74 -7.48 18.14
N GLN A 69 13.06 -7.27 17.99
CA GLN A 69 13.95 -6.85 19.09
C GLN A 69 13.97 -5.34 19.30
N HIS A 70 13.30 -4.57 18.43
CA HIS A 70 13.27 -3.11 18.54
C HIS A 70 12.52 -2.72 19.84
N PRO A 71 13.03 -1.71 20.62
CA PRO A 71 12.39 -1.31 21.88
C PRO A 71 10.90 -1.00 21.72
N LEU A 72 10.50 -0.31 20.65
CA LEU A 72 9.10 0.03 20.40
C LEU A 72 8.21 -1.18 20.09
N ALA A 73 8.77 -2.31 19.72
CA ALA A 73 8.01 -3.55 19.49
C ALA A 73 7.54 -4.19 20.81
N GLN A 74 8.13 -3.80 21.92
CA GLN A 74 7.76 -4.26 23.26
C GLN A 74 6.72 -3.37 23.94
N GLU A 75 6.44 -2.20 23.36
CA GLU A 75 5.48 -1.25 23.90
C GLU A 75 4.04 -1.64 23.51
N SER A 76 3.13 -1.55 24.47
CA SER A 76 1.70 -1.80 24.22
C SER A 76 1.05 -0.71 23.38
N SER A 77 1.62 0.50 23.39
CA SER A 77 1.20 1.66 22.61
C SER A 77 2.41 2.57 22.37
N VAL A 78 2.60 2.97 21.15
CA VAL A 78 3.70 3.83 20.71
C VAL A 78 3.17 5.24 20.48
N PRO A 79 3.61 6.25 21.27
CA PRO A 79 3.25 7.64 21.04
C PRO A 79 3.75 8.13 19.68
N LEU A 80 2.95 8.96 19.01
CA LEU A 80 3.25 9.42 17.65
C LEU A 80 4.51 10.33 17.61
N ASP A 81 4.74 11.11 18.66
CA ASP A 81 5.82 12.09 18.76
C ASP A 81 7.23 11.50 18.92
N ILE A 82 7.32 10.20 19.22
CA ILE A 82 8.63 9.52 19.27
C ILE A 82 9.08 8.99 17.89
N LEU A 83 8.16 8.81 16.95
CA LEU A 83 8.45 8.26 15.63
C LEU A 83 9.44 9.11 14.82
N PRO A 84 9.38 10.47 14.82
CA PRO A 84 10.36 11.28 14.10
C PRO A 84 11.82 11.11 14.55
N ARG A 85 12.04 10.51 15.72
CA ARG A 85 13.38 10.27 16.28
C ARG A 85 13.93 8.89 15.93
N GLN A 86 13.14 8.07 15.24
CA GLN A 86 13.52 6.72 14.84
C GLN A 86 14.11 6.72 13.42
N GLU A 87 14.89 5.70 13.13
CA GLU A 87 15.38 5.45 11.78
C GLU A 87 14.27 4.81 10.95
N PHE A 88 13.87 5.48 9.87
CA PHE A 88 12.84 5.01 8.95
C PHE A 88 13.37 4.74 7.56
N LEU A 89 12.86 3.65 6.98
CA LEU A 89 12.91 3.36 5.57
C LEU A 89 11.48 3.45 5.04
N LEU A 90 11.22 4.32 4.07
CA LEU A 90 9.87 4.53 3.55
C LEU A 90 9.84 4.38 2.03
N THR A 91 8.64 4.22 1.50
CA THR A 91 8.46 4.32 0.06
C THR A 91 8.65 5.77 -0.41
N GLU A 92 8.88 5.90 -1.70
CA GLU A 92 9.02 7.21 -2.35
C GLU A 92 7.76 8.06 -2.16
N ARG A 93 7.93 9.37 -2.16
CA ARG A 93 6.82 10.32 -2.14
C ARG A 93 5.94 10.15 -3.38
N GLY A 94 4.65 10.40 -3.22
CA GLY A 94 3.66 10.15 -4.29
C GLY A 94 3.10 8.71 -4.31
N MET A 95 3.61 7.83 -3.45
CA MET A 95 2.93 6.57 -3.16
C MET A 95 1.80 6.82 -2.18
N SER A 96 0.59 6.37 -2.50
CA SER A 96 -0.65 6.73 -1.79
C SER A 96 -0.59 6.58 -0.27
N TYR A 97 -0.12 5.43 0.24
CA TYR A 97 -0.01 5.22 1.68
C TYR A 97 1.16 5.99 2.33
N ARG A 98 2.19 6.38 1.55
CA ARG A 98 3.23 7.30 2.03
C ARG A 98 2.66 8.70 2.20
N ASP A 99 1.90 9.18 1.24
CA ASP A 99 1.27 10.50 1.31
C ASP A 99 0.24 10.54 2.45
N ALA A 100 -0.50 9.46 2.67
CA ALA A 100 -1.42 9.33 3.80
C ALA A 100 -0.69 9.33 5.16
N LEU A 101 0.49 8.70 5.26
CA LEU A 101 1.36 8.80 6.44
C LEU A 101 1.83 10.23 6.67
N ASP A 102 2.36 10.87 5.62
CA ASP A 102 2.88 12.24 5.71
C ASP A 102 1.76 13.22 6.14
N GLN A 103 0.53 13.04 5.63
CA GLN A 103 -0.64 13.82 6.04
C GLN A 103 -1.01 13.57 7.51
N CYS A 104 -1.01 12.28 7.95
CA CYS A 104 -1.27 11.92 9.33
C CYS A 104 -0.25 12.58 10.28
N MET A 105 1.02 12.51 9.96
CA MET A 105 2.09 13.15 10.75
C MET A 105 1.94 14.67 10.76
N ALA A 106 1.70 15.28 9.61
CA ALA A 106 1.53 16.74 9.47
C ALA A 106 0.34 17.27 10.27
N ALA A 107 -0.76 16.53 10.35
CA ALA A 107 -1.94 16.89 11.17
C ALA A 107 -1.60 17.05 12.67
N HIS A 108 -0.53 16.40 13.12
CA HIS A 108 0.00 16.50 14.51
C HIS A 108 1.22 17.46 14.62
N GLY A 109 1.55 18.19 13.55
CA GLY A 109 2.72 19.05 13.51
C GLY A 109 4.06 18.29 13.50
N LEU A 110 4.04 17.03 13.07
CA LEU A 110 5.19 16.14 13.04
C LEU A 110 5.57 15.79 11.58
N ALA A 111 6.80 15.31 11.40
CA ALA A 111 7.27 14.77 10.12
C ALA A 111 8.28 13.65 10.37
N ILE A 112 8.22 12.60 9.57
CA ILE A 112 9.24 11.55 9.53
C ILE A 112 10.20 11.85 8.37
N HIS A 113 11.49 11.87 8.67
CA HIS A 113 12.55 12.03 7.69
C HIS A 113 13.24 10.68 7.52
N PRO A 114 12.87 9.87 6.51
CA PRO A 114 13.50 8.59 6.31
C PRO A 114 14.96 8.78 5.86
N TYR A 115 15.85 7.91 6.31
CA TYR A 115 17.22 7.91 5.81
C TYR A 115 17.35 7.13 4.49
N LEU A 116 16.34 6.33 4.14
CA LEU A 116 16.26 5.61 2.87
C LEU A 116 14.84 5.72 2.30
N GLU A 117 14.75 6.08 1.03
CA GLU A 117 13.52 6.01 0.23
C GLU A 117 13.70 5.05 -0.94
N LEU A 118 12.70 4.19 -1.19
CA LEU A 118 12.79 3.14 -2.19
C LEU A 118 11.39 2.75 -2.71
N GLY A 119 11.21 2.64 -4.02
CA GLY A 119 9.94 2.30 -4.67
C GLY A 119 9.43 0.86 -4.45
N SER A 120 10.22 -0.04 -3.79
CA SER A 120 9.85 -1.44 -3.58
C SER A 120 9.49 -1.73 -2.13
N ALA A 121 8.20 -1.83 -1.82
CA ALA A 121 7.72 -2.22 -0.49
C ALA A 121 8.20 -3.59 -0.04
N ALA A 122 8.35 -4.55 -0.96
CA ALA A 122 8.87 -5.88 -0.64
C ALA A 122 10.33 -5.84 -0.20
N LEU A 123 11.16 -5.00 -0.84
CA LEU A 123 12.55 -4.83 -0.44
C LEU A 123 12.67 -4.07 0.89
N LEU A 124 11.83 -3.06 1.12
CA LEU A 124 11.74 -2.38 2.42
C LEU A 124 11.40 -3.38 3.55
N CYS A 125 10.42 -4.27 3.33
CA CYS A 125 10.08 -5.32 4.29
C CYS A 125 11.32 -6.16 4.65
N GLN A 126 12.07 -6.65 3.67
CA GLN A 126 13.29 -7.43 3.89
C GLN A 126 14.40 -6.65 4.62
N MET A 127 14.49 -5.34 4.40
CA MET A 127 15.46 -4.49 5.10
C MET A 127 15.09 -4.31 6.57
N VAL A 128 13.80 -4.12 6.88
CA VAL A 128 13.32 -4.05 8.27
C VAL A 128 13.55 -5.38 8.98
N GLU A 129 13.33 -6.54 8.34
CA GLU A 129 13.66 -7.86 8.90
C GLU A 129 15.14 -8.00 9.29
N ARG A 130 16.03 -7.29 8.58
CA ARG A 130 17.49 -7.24 8.86
C ARG A 130 17.87 -6.20 9.92
N GLY A 131 16.91 -5.54 10.54
CA GLY A 131 17.18 -4.58 11.60
C GLY A 131 17.59 -3.19 11.14
N MET A 132 17.31 -2.82 9.88
CA MET A 132 17.73 -1.53 9.32
C MET A 132 16.83 -0.35 9.72
N GLY A 133 15.87 -0.53 10.63
CA GLY A 133 14.98 0.53 11.11
C GLY A 133 13.51 0.14 11.04
N LEU A 134 12.63 1.14 11.03
CA LEU A 134 11.18 1.01 10.97
C LEU A 134 10.67 1.30 9.56
N SER A 135 9.45 0.82 9.27
CA SER A 135 8.75 1.20 8.04
C SER A 135 7.24 1.30 8.26
N PHE A 136 6.55 1.82 7.25
CA PHE A 136 5.09 1.89 7.21
C PHE A 136 4.61 1.27 5.90
N LEU A 137 4.07 0.04 5.97
CA LEU A 137 3.79 -0.80 4.81
C LEU A 137 2.40 -1.45 4.88
N PRO A 138 1.77 -1.73 3.71
CA PRO A 138 0.52 -2.47 3.64
C PRO A 138 0.65 -3.87 4.24
N GLU A 139 -0.40 -4.30 4.94
CA GLU A 139 -0.38 -5.59 5.65
C GLU A 139 -0.14 -6.78 4.71
N TYR A 140 -0.68 -6.76 3.48
CA TYR A 140 -0.48 -7.87 2.55
C TYR A 140 1.00 -8.11 2.18
N ILE A 141 1.85 -7.07 2.27
CA ILE A 141 3.31 -7.19 2.06
C ILE A 141 4.00 -7.87 3.25
N VAL A 142 3.60 -7.48 4.46
CA VAL A 142 4.31 -7.86 5.70
C VAL A 142 3.67 -9.05 6.43
N ARG A 143 2.53 -9.53 5.96
CA ARG A 143 1.73 -10.57 6.62
C ARG A 143 2.54 -11.85 6.90
N ALA A 144 3.31 -12.32 5.93
CA ALA A 144 4.12 -13.52 6.10
C ALA A 144 5.21 -13.33 7.17
N ALA A 145 5.89 -12.19 7.16
CA ALA A 145 6.93 -11.86 8.13
C ALA A 145 6.36 -11.65 9.55
N LEU A 146 5.18 -11.01 9.66
CA LEU A 146 4.47 -10.89 10.94
C LEU A 146 4.06 -12.26 11.48
N ALA A 147 3.52 -13.14 10.63
CA ALA A 147 3.14 -14.50 11.03
C ALA A 147 4.33 -15.36 11.41
N ALA A 148 5.48 -15.16 10.76
CA ALA A 148 6.74 -15.84 11.08
C ALA A 148 7.45 -15.26 12.33
N GLY A 149 7.00 -14.10 12.83
CA GLY A 149 7.64 -13.41 13.97
C GLY A 149 8.98 -12.76 13.60
N THR A 150 9.30 -12.59 12.31
CA THR A 150 10.49 -11.88 11.86
C THR A 150 10.29 -10.37 11.83
N LEU A 151 9.04 -9.91 11.87
CA LEU A 151 8.65 -8.53 12.11
C LEU A 151 7.63 -8.42 13.24
N ALA A 152 7.59 -7.26 13.85
CA ALA A 152 6.56 -6.85 14.81
C ALA A 152 5.76 -5.67 14.27
N ARG A 153 4.44 -5.68 14.51
CA ARG A 153 3.57 -4.52 14.27
C ARG A 153 3.64 -3.59 15.47
N LEU A 154 3.82 -2.31 15.24
CA LEU A 154 3.73 -1.29 16.27
C LEU A 154 2.28 -0.79 16.39
N ASN A 155 1.79 -0.68 17.61
CA ASN A 155 0.49 -0.10 17.88
C ASN A 155 0.62 1.43 18.05
N VAL A 156 0.31 2.18 17.00
CA VAL A 156 0.35 3.65 16.99
C VAL A 156 -1.10 4.17 16.87
N PRO A 157 -1.82 4.36 17.99
CA PRO A 157 -3.26 4.65 17.95
C PRO A 157 -3.60 6.01 17.34
N ASP A 158 -2.69 6.98 17.43
CA ASP A 158 -2.91 8.35 16.95
C ASP A 158 -2.65 8.53 15.44
N CYS A 159 -2.19 7.47 14.74
CA CYS A 159 -2.02 7.48 13.29
C CYS A 159 -2.71 6.27 12.66
N ARG A 160 -3.98 6.45 12.34
CA ARG A 160 -4.77 5.46 11.62
C ARG A 160 -5.02 5.96 10.21
N VAL A 161 -4.48 5.23 9.25
CA VAL A 161 -4.65 5.50 7.83
C VAL A 161 -5.59 4.45 7.24
N GLU A 162 -6.69 4.93 6.68
CA GLU A 162 -7.67 4.06 6.00
C GLU A 162 -7.29 3.95 4.53
N MET A 163 -6.89 2.76 4.12
CA MET A 163 -6.55 2.46 2.74
C MET A 163 -7.41 1.32 2.23
N HIS A 164 -7.68 1.33 0.94
CA HIS A 164 -8.50 0.34 0.26
C HIS A 164 -7.80 -0.18 -1.00
N ARG A 165 -7.91 -1.47 -1.24
CA ARG A 165 -7.64 -2.06 -2.54
C ARG A 165 -8.89 -1.94 -3.37
N GLN A 166 -8.82 -1.16 -4.42
CA GLN A 166 -9.97 -0.82 -5.25
C GLN A 166 -9.73 -1.23 -6.70
N LEU A 167 -10.75 -1.79 -7.34
CA LEU A 167 -10.75 -2.14 -8.75
C LEU A 167 -11.78 -1.28 -9.48
N PHE A 168 -11.30 -0.56 -10.47
CA PHE A 168 -12.14 0.35 -11.27
C PHE A 168 -12.13 0.00 -12.74
N TYR A 169 -13.23 0.31 -13.42
CA TYR A 169 -13.31 0.42 -14.86
C TYR A 169 -14.11 1.68 -15.26
N HIS A 170 -13.91 2.14 -16.49
CA HIS A 170 -14.66 3.30 -16.98
C HIS A 170 -16.12 2.93 -17.22
N ARG A 171 -17.07 3.79 -16.81
CA ARG A 171 -18.52 3.52 -16.93
C ARG A 171 -18.96 3.19 -18.36
N ASP A 172 -18.38 3.88 -19.35
CA ASP A 172 -18.72 3.70 -20.76
C ASP A 172 -17.91 2.56 -21.41
N LYS A 173 -17.14 1.80 -20.62
CA LYS A 173 -16.38 0.65 -21.11
C LYS A 173 -17.33 -0.47 -21.50
N TRP A 174 -17.21 -0.91 -22.75
CA TRP A 174 -17.91 -2.10 -23.17
C TRP A 174 -17.21 -3.35 -22.63
N LEU A 175 -17.81 -3.94 -21.62
CA LEU A 175 -17.33 -5.19 -21.05
C LEU A 175 -17.98 -6.36 -21.80
N THR A 176 -17.17 -7.16 -22.48
CA THR A 176 -17.66 -8.42 -23.07
C THR A 176 -17.85 -9.43 -21.95
N PRO A 177 -18.96 -10.21 -21.95
CA PRO A 177 -19.12 -11.31 -21.02
C PRO A 177 -18.08 -12.40 -21.37
N GLN A 178 -17.09 -12.59 -20.50
CA GLN A 178 -16.06 -13.65 -20.60
C GLN A 178 -16.10 -14.52 -19.36
#